data_2e955c80afd7ed765f6a74b44c9c3a17
#
_entry.id   2e955c80afd7ed765f6a74b44c9c3a17
#
_cell.length_a   1.000
_cell.length_b   1.000
_cell.length_c   1.000
_cell.angle_alpha   90.00
_cell.angle_beta   90.00
_cell.angle_gamma   90.00
#
_symmetry.space_group_name_H-M   'P 1'
#
loop_
_entity.id
_entity.type
_entity.pdbx_description
1 polymer ?
#
loop_
_entity_poly.entity_id
_entity_poly.type
_entity_poly.pdbx_seq_one_letter_code
_entity_poly.pdbx_strand_id
1 'polypeptide(L)'
;MNLSGTVLKGRYCILEPVGKGGGGKVYLARDLELGVLWAVKEVSFSGKSEAQMLLKLSHPSVPKMVDYIENGRSCYLVMEYIRGKSLGEYLREGKCFSVNEIIRFGMEIAEVFVYLHGHRPPVYYGDLKPDNLMLGENGRLYLIDLGGAVNGYRYEQRMCMGTAGFAAPEQYEGKINAATDIYTFGKTLAVLYKKADFPLFIRNVSLFWLVFRCCMKKPEMRYQNMQIVQKKLCRIQKRQGQSKIKNMLVLSGSSIVFSAIAIFLLFSSLVSGFKTFNFQEELTAVTDLYYQEEFQNGSETDQGKICEQADIRLRELQKECGKKEERRKILQLLAVNSEYQENYENAGFYYEQMLLYEETYRAGYGEYGMFLIRVG
;
A
#
# COMPACT_ATOMS: atom_id res chain seq x y z
N MET A 1 -12.57 -29.59 16.33
CA MET A 1 -11.93 -30.19 17.52
C MET A 1 -10.77 -29.29 17.95
N ASN A 2 -10.49 -29.20 19.24
CA ASN A 2 -9.24 -28.57 19.72
C ASN A 2 -8.16 -29.65 19.75
N LEU A 3 -7.03 -29.39 19.10
CA LEU A 3 -5.92 -30.34 19.00
C LEU A 3 -4.86 -30.14 20.12
N SER A 4 -5.08 -29.18 21.03
CA SER A 4 -4.11 -28.92 22.10
C SER A 4 -3.80 -30.19 22.91
N GLY A 5 -2.54 -30.44 23.14
CA GLY A 5 -2.02 -31.67 23.77
C GLY A 5 -1.82 -32.88 22.84
N THR A 6 -2.29 -32.81 21.59
CA THR A 6 -2.10 -33.88 20.60
C THR A 6 -0.66 -33.87 20.08
N VAL A 7 -0.06 -35.05 19.93
CA VAL A 7 1.26 -35.21 19.32
C VAL A 7 1.10 -35.77 17.90
N LEU A 8 1.47 -34.96 16.92
CA LEU A 8 1.47 -35.36 15.51
C LEU A 8 2.80 -36.04 15.14
N LYS A 9 2.72 -37.19 14.43
CA LYS A 9 3.88 -37.99 13.97
C LYS A 9 4.86 -38.34 15.08
N GLY A 10 4.37 -38.44 16.33
CA GLY A 10 5.23 -38.71 17.50
C GLY A 10 6.24 -37.61 17.86
N ARG A 11 6.20 -36.47 17.15
CA ARG A 11 7.22 -35.40 17.22
C ARG A 11 6.67 -34.01 17.54
N TYR A 12 5.58 -33.60 16.94
CA TYR A 12 5.08 -32.24 17.07
C TYR A 12 3.93 -32.17 18.07
N CYS A 13 4.21 -31.69 19.28
CA CYS A 13 3.22 -31.51 20.33
C CYS A 13 2.47 -30.18 20.11
N ILE A 14 1.19 -30.26 19.81
CA ILE A 14 0.32 -29.09 19.63
C ILE A 14 0.08 -28.38 20.97
N LEU A 15 0.44 -27.13 21.09
CA LEU A 15 0.29 -26.33 22.32
C LEU A 15 -1.06 -25.64 22.34
N GLU A 16 -1.26 -24.67 21.45
CA GLU A 16 -2.44 -23.80 21.42
C GLU A 16 -2.78 -23.33 20.00
N PRO A 17 -4.03 -22.97 19.72
CA PRO A 17 -4.38 -22.33 18.47
C PRO A 17 -3.87 -20.88 18.48
N VAL A 18 -3.15 -20.49 17.41
CA VAL A 18 -2.61 -19.13 17.24
C VAL A 18 -3.28 -18.34 16.12
N GLY A 19 -4.12 -18.99 15.31
CA GLY A 19 -4.85 -18.32 14.24
C GLY A 19 -5.94 -19.19 13.61
N LYS A 20 -6.89 -18.52 12.98
CA LYS A 20 -7.90 -19.14 12.13
C LYS A 20 -8.07 -18.28 10.88
N GLY A 21 -7.71 -18.80 9.73
CA GLY A 21 -7.84 -18.13 8.43
C GLY A 21 -8.73 -18.92 7.46
N GLY A 22 -8.96 -18.38 6.28
CA GLY A 22 -9.73 -19.03 5.22
C GLY A 22 -9.17 -20.39 4.77
N GLY A 23 -7.88 -20.64 5.00
CA GLY A 23 -7.20 -21.88 4.65
C GLY A 23 -7.11 -22.93 5.76
N GLY A 24 -7.68 -22.69 6.95
CA GLY A 24 -7.64 -23.64 8.07
C GLY A 24 -7.28 -23.01 9.40
N LYS A 25 -7.14 -23.86 10.43
CA LYS A 25 -6.66 -23.45 11.76
C LYS A 25 -5.14 -23.58 11.82
N VAL A 26 -4.50 -22.64 12.50
CA VAL A 26 -3.07 -22.64 12.73
C VAL A 26 -2.82 -22.80 14.23
N TYR A 27 -1.94 -23.71 14.57
CA TYR A 27 -1.55 -24.03 15.94
C TYR A 27 -0.07 -23.74 16.15
N LEU A 28 0.30 -23.34 17.35
CA LEU A 28 1.66 -23.38 17.83
C LEU A 28 1.97 -24.82 18.25
N ALA A 29 3.10 -25.36 17.83
CA ALA A 29 3.56 -26.68 18.21
C ALA A 29 5.02 -26.64 18.66
N ARG A 30 5.39 -27.57 19.56
CA ARG A 30 6.76 -27.78 19.98
C ARG A 30 7.26 -29.07 19.37
N ASP A 31 8.41 -29.01 18.76
CA ASP A 31 9.19 -30.18 18.36
C ASP A 31 9.76 -30.85 19.59
N LEU A 32 9.36 -32.10 19.86
CA LEU A 32 9.80 -32.84 21.06
C LEU A 32 11.26 -33.28 20.99
N GLU A 33 11.83 -33.38 19.77
CA GLU A 33 13.24 -33.76 19.58
C GLU A 33 14.17 -32.54 19.66
N LEU A 34 13.77 -31.41 19.02
CA LEU A 34 14.64 -30.24 18.90
C LEU A 34 14.30 -29.12 19.90
N GLY A 35 13.13 -29.19 20.56
CA GLY A 35 12.67 -28.17 21.50
C GLY A 35 12.21 -26.84 20.84
N VAL A 36 12.29 -26.74 19.50
CA VAL A 36 11.93 -25.53 18.75
C VAL A 36 10.42 -25.43 18.52
N LEU A 37 9.96 -24.21 18.27
CA LEU A 37 8.55 -23.91 17.97
C LEU A 37 8.30 -23.89 16.48
N TRP A 38 7.19 -24.50 16.06
CA TRP A 38 6.68 -24.52 14.69
C TRP A 38 5.25 -24.04 14.63
N ALA A 39 4.84 -23.53 13.46
CA ALA A 39 3.44 -23.34 13.13
C ALA A 39 2.91 -24.58 12.41
N VAL A 40 1.78 -25.09 12.88
CA VAL A 40 1.10 -26.25 12.27
C VAL A 40 -0.25 -25.80 11.75
N LYS A 41 -0.39 -25.77 10.43
CA LYS A 41 -1.64 -25.41 9.74
C LYS A 41 -2.43 -26.67 9.38
N GLU A 42 -3.65 -26.78 9.92
CA GLU A 42 -4.60 -27.79 9.51
C GLU A 42 -5.17 -27.42 8.14
N VAL A 43 -5.06 -28.30 7.16
CA VAL A 43 -5.56 -28.07 5.79
C VAL A 43 -6.47 -29.22 5.37
N SER A 44 -7.37 -28.94 4.44
CA SER A 44 -8.18 -30.00 3.83
C SER A 44 -7.30 -30.93 2.98
N PHE A 45 -7.83 -32.09 2.61
CA PHE A 45 -7.11 -33.08 1.78
C PHE A 45 -6.63 -32.49 0.43
N SER A 46 -7.27 -31.42 -0.05
CA SER A 46 -6.83 -30.63 -1.23
C SER A 46 -5.56 -29.80 -0.97
N GLY A 47 -5.10 -29.66 0.27
CA GLY A 47 -3.92 -28.88 0.66
C GLY A 47 -2.58 -29.50 0.25
N LYS A 48 -2.57 -30.71 -0.34
CA LYS A 48 -1.37 -31.36 -0.88
C LYS A 48 -0.68 -30.52 -1.98
N SER A 49 -1.46 -29.78 -2.78
CA SER A 49 -0.93 -28.88 -3.80
C SER A 49 -0.25 -27.66 -3.18
N GLU A 50 -0.77 -27.12 -2.08
CA GLU A 50 -0.15 -26.06 -1.29
C GLU A 50 1.18 -26.53 -0.70
N ALA A 51 1.18 -27.71 -0.06
CA ALA A 51 2.39 -28.35 0.47
C ALA A 51 3.48 -28.51 -0.60
N GLN A 52 3.14 -29.05 -1.74
CA GLN A 52 4.07 -29.25 -2.86
C GLN A 52 4.62 -27.92 -3.43
N MET A 53 3.83 -26.86 -3.36
CA MET A 53 4.27 -25.52 -3.76
C MET A 53 5.22 -24.95 -2.72
N LEU A 54 4.85 -24.97 -1.43
CA LEU A 54 5.68 -24.47 -0.32
C LEU A 54 7.04 -25.15 -0.26
N LEU A 55 7.10 -26.46 -0.51
CA LEU A 55 8.37 -27.21 -0.55
C LEU A 55 9.36 -26.70 -1.59
N LYS A 56 8.88 -26.08 -2.66
CA LYS A 56 9.71 -25.55 -3.75
C LYS A 56 10.13 -24.10 -3.53
N LEU A 57 9.52 -23.41 -2.55
CA LEU A 57 9.78 -22.01 -2.30
C LEU A 57 10.89 -21.87 -1.24
N SER A 58 11.87 -21.05 -1.58
CA SER A 58 12.95 -20.66 -0.66
C SER A 58 13.17 -19.16 -0.78
N HIS A 59 12.53 -18.39 0.10
CA HIS A 59 12.63 -16.93 0.15
C HIS A 59 12.62 -16.48 1.62
N PRO A 60 13.46 -15.49 2.00
CA PRO A 60 13.57 -15.04 3.40
C PRO A 60 12.27 -14.50 4.02
N SER A 61 11.31 -14.08 3.19
CA SER A 61 10.01 -13.55 3.59
C SER A 61 8.85 -14.52 3.34
N VAL A 62 9.14 -15.81 3.13
CA VAL A 62 8.14 -16.89 3.04
C VAL A 62 8.49 -17.93 4.09
N PRO A 63 7.58 -18.28 5.01
CA PRO A 63 7.85 -19.29 6.04
C PRO A 63 8.28 -20.60 5.42
N LYS A 64 9.41 -21.16 5.88
CA LYS A 64 9.93 -22.42 5.36
C LYS A 64 9.07 -23.58 5.84
N MET A 65 8.58 -24.39 4.92
CA MET A 65 7.92 -25.64 5.25
C MET A 65 8.96 -26.71 5.65
N VAL A 66 8.68 -27.45 6.73
CA VAL A 66 9.58 -28.47 7.27
C VAL A 66 9.00 -29.88 7.21
N ASP A 67 7.67 -30.04 7.32
CA ASP A 67 7.03 -31.36 7.24
C ASP A 67 5.59 -31.23 6.72
N TYR A 68 5.09 -32.33 6.13
CA TYR A 68 3.69 -32.52 5.73
C TYR A 68 3.20 -33.84 6.33
N ILE A 69 2.13 -33.77 7.09
CA ILE A 69 1.61 -34.90 7.86
C ILE A 69 0.21 -35.20 7.41
N GLU A 70 -0.05 -36.43 6.95
CA GLU A 70 -1.39 -36.95 6.71
C GLU A 70 -1.81 -37.77 7.95
N ASN A 71 -2.93 -37.39 8.56
CA ASN A 71 -3.47 -38.08 9.73
C ASN A 71 -4.98 -38.30 9.54
N GLY A 72 -5.33 -39.48 9.08
CA GLY A 72 -6.72 -39.85 8.78
C GLY A 72 -7.34 -38.96 7.68
N ARG A 73 -8.33 -38.15 8.06
CA ARG A 73 -9.03 -37.22 7.15
C ARG A 73 -8.45 -35.81 7.15
N SER A 74 -7.48 -35.53 7.99
CA SER A 74 -6.86 -34.21 8.14
C SER A 74 -5.40 -34.24 7.68
N CYS A 75 -4.97 -33.12 7.10
CA CYS A 75 -3.58 -32.90 6.70
C CYS A 75 -3.04 -31.69 7.43
N TYR A 76 -1.76 -31.73 7.77
CA TYR A 76 -1.08 -30.69 8.54
C TYR A 76 0.20 -30.27 7.84
N LEU A 77 0.36 -28.95 7.69
CA LEU A 77 1.59 -28.33 7.20
C LEU A 77 2.38 -27.86 8.43
N VAL A 78 3.59 -28.36 8.60
CA VAL A 78 4.51 -27.89 9.63
C VAL A 78 5.49 -26.91 9.00
N MET A 79 5.52 -25.69 9.51
CA MET A 79 6.31 -24.60 8.93
C MET A 79 6.94 -23.73 10.01
N GLU A 80 7.85 -22.87 9.59
CA GLU A 80 8.49 -21.89 10.45
C GLU A 80 7.45 -21.04 11.21
N TYR A 81 7.62 -20.98 12.53
CA TYR A 81 6.79 -20.11 13.37
C TYR A 81 7.36 -18.69 13.36
N ILE A 82 6.61 -17.77 12.79
CA ILE A 82 6.99 -16.36 12.77
C ILE A 82 6.44 -15.70 14.04
N ARG A 83 7.34 -15.25 14.91
CA ARG A 83 6.95 -14.44 16.07
C ARG A 83 6.62 -13.02 15.60
N GLY A 84 5.39 -12.59 15.85
CA GLY A 84 4.92 -11.27 15.41
C GLY A 84 3.41 -11.21 15.29
N LYS A 85 2.91 -10.14 14.68
CA LYS A 85 1.50 -9.93 14.39
C LYS A 85 1.29 -9.65 12.91
N SER A 86 0.12 -9.99 12.39
CA SER A 86 -0.25 -9.59 11.04
C SER A 86 -0.48 -8.08 10.95
N LEU A 87 -0.27 -7.50 9.77
CA LEU A 87 -0.61 -6.09 9.52
C LEU A 87 -2.11 -5.84 9.73
N GLY A 88 -2.95 -6.86 9.47
CA GLY A 88 -4.38 -6.81 9.74
C GLY A 88 -4.70 -6.67 11.24
N GLU A 89 -3.99 -7.40 12.11
CA GLU A 89 -4.11 -7.27 13.57
C GLU A 89 -3.69 -5.88 14.03
N TYR A 90 -2.53 -5.38 13.58
CA TYR A 90 -2.09 -4.02 13.88
C TYR A 90 -3.13 -2.95 13.46
N LEU A 91 -3.74 -3.10 12.28
CA LEU A 91 -4.78 -2.18 11.83
C LEU A 91 -6.06 -2.24 12.69
N ARG A 92 -6.44 -3.44 13.16
CA ARG A 92 -7.58 -3.60 14.09
C ARG A 92 -7.30 -3.01 15.46
N GLU A 93 -6.05 -3.08 15.92
CA GLU A 93 -5.57 -2.43 17.14
C GLU A 93 -5.41 -0.90 17.01
N GLY A 94 -5.75 -0.33 15.85
CA GLY A 94 -5.68 1.11 15.61
C GLY A 94 -4.28 1.62 15.26
N LYS A 95 -3.30 0.74 14.99
CA LYS A 95 -1.95 1.17 14.62
C LYS A 95 -1.96 1.83 13.24
N CYS A 96 -1.38 3.01 13.18
CA CYS A 96 -1.08 3.73 11.95
C CYS A 96 0.36 3.47 11.52
N PHE A 97 0.60 3.28 10.21
CA PHE A 97 1.92 3.10 9.66
C PHE A 97 2.40 4.37 8.96
N SER A 98 3.63 4.76 9.20
CA SER A 98 4.24 5.88 8.49
C SER A 98 4.40 5.57 6.99
N VAL A 99 4.44 6.62 6.16
CA VAL A 99 4.68 6.47 4.71
C VAL A 99 5.97 5.70 4.42
N ASN A 100 7.02 5.87 5.25
CA ASN A 100 8.27 5.14 5.09
C ASN A 100 8.13 3.64 5.36
N GLU A 101 7.34 3.25 6.37
CA GLU A 101 7.03 1.85 6.65
C GLU A 101 6.21 1.25 5.49
N ILE A 102 5.21 1.97 4.97
CA ILE A 102 4.39 1.52 3.86
C ILE A 102 5.24 1.30 2.59
N ILE A 103 6.18 2.21 2.29
CA ILE A 103 7.11 2.04 1.16
C ILE A 103 8.01 0.82 1.39
N ARG A 104 8.54 0.65 2.60
CA ARG A 104 9.36 -0.50 2.97
C ARG A 104 8.58 -1.81 2.82
N PHE A 105 7.37 -1.88 3.37
CA PHE A 105 6.49 -3.03 3.20
C PHE A 105 6.19 -3.31 1.73
N GLY A 106 5.87 -2.28 0.97
CA GLY A 106 5.65 -2.41 -0.47
C GLY A 106 6.86 -2.97 -1.21
N MET A 107 8.08 -2.60 -0.83
CA MET A 107 9.31 -3.14 -1.42
C MET A 107 9.52 -4.61 -1.06
N GLU A 108 9.35 -4.98 0.22
CA GLU A 108 9.49 -6.35 0.70
C GLU A 108 8.45 -7.28 0.03
N ILE A 109 7.19 -6.83 -0.09
CA ILE A 109 6.13 -7.57 -0.80
C ILE A 109 6.48 -7.70 -2.29
N ALA A 110 6.91 -6.61 -2.93
CA ALA A 110 7.27 -6.64 -4.36
C ALA A 110 8.45 -7.59 -4.63
N GLU A 111 9.42 -7.70 -3.72
CA GLU A 111 10.53 -8.65 -3.80
C GLU A 111 10.03 -10.10 -3.79
N VAL A 112 9.14 -10.45 -2.86
CA VAL A 112 8.50 -11.78 -2.80
C VAL A 112 7.74 -12.07 -4.09
N PHE A 113 6.98 -11.11 -4.61
CA PHE A 113 6.20 -11.32 -5.84
C PHE A 113 7.08 -11.42 -7.09
N VAL A 114 8.19 -10.67 -7.16
CA VAL A 114 9.19 -10.85 -8.22
C VAL A 114 9.75 -12.27 -8.18
N TYR A 115 10.05 -12.79 -6.99
CA TYR A 115 10.51 -14.16 -6.79
C TYR A 115 9.44 -15.17 -7.22
N LEU A 116 8.18 -15.05 -6.74
CA LEU A 116 7.09 -15.98 -7.06
C LEU A 116 6.78 -16.02 -8.57
N HIS A 117 6.66 -14.85 -9.21
CA HIS A 117 6.40 -14.74 -10.65
C HIS A 117 7.59 -15.21 -11.51
N GLY A 118 8.80 -15.22 -10.95
CA GLY A 118 10.03 -15.71 -11.61
C GLY A 118 10.16 -17.23 -11.62
N HIS A 119 9.33 -17.95 -10.88
CA HIS A 119 9.33 -19.42 -10.87
C HIS A 119 8.92 -19.99 -12.24
N ARG A 120 9.28 -21.23 -12.46
CA ARG A 120 8.87 -22.02 -13.65
C ARG A 120 8.25 -23.33 -13.19
N PRO A 121 6.93 -23.43 -13.27
CA PRO A 121 5.95 -22.43 -13.69
C PRO A 121 5.82 -21.25 -12.71
N PRO A 122 5.35 -20.07 -13.18
CA PRO A 122 5.13 -18.92 -12.30
C PRO A 122 4.10 -19.25 -11.22
N VAL A 123 4.30 -18.70 -10.04
CA VAL A 123 3.35 -18.80 -8.91
C VAL A 123 2.64 -17.46 -8.76
N TYR A 124 1.32 -17.47 -8.82
CA TYR A 124 0.47 -16.31 -8.58
C TYR A 124 -0.25 -16.48 -7.25
N TYR A 125 -0.18 -15.47 -6.41
CA TYR A 125 -0.64 -15.53 -5.03
C TYR A 125 -2.16 -15.36 -4.89
N GLY A 126 -2.74 -14.35 -5.52
CA GLY A 126 -4.17 -14.10 -5.66
C GLY A 126 -4.94 -13.64 -4.42
N ASP A 127 -4.39 -13.69 -3.20
CA ASP A 127 -5.10 -13.32 -1.96
C ASP A 127 -4.25 -12.43 -1.04
N LEU A 128 -3.55 -11.44 -1.59
CA LEU A 128 -2.79 -10.51 -0.77
C LEU A 128 -3.71 -9.54 -0.03
N LYS A 129 -3.55 -9.52 1.29
CA LYS A 129 -4.26 -8.63 2.21
C LYS A 129 -3.42 -8.44 3.48
N PRO A 130 -3.71 -7.43 4.32
CA PRO A 130 -2.95 -7.19 5.54
C PRO A 130 -2.92 -8.39 6.51
N ASP A 131 -3.98 -9.21 6.54
CA ASP A 131 -4.04 -10.39 7.42
C ASP A 131 -3.05 -11.49 7.01
N ASN A 132 -2.67 -11.54 5.71
CA ASN A 132 -1.72 -12.50 5.18
C ASN A 132 -0.26 -11.99 5.18
N LEU A 133 -0.01 -10.83 5.79
CA LEU A 133 1.29 -10.20 5.94
C LEU A 133 1.66 -10.09 7.41
N MET A 134 2.63 -10.88 7.85
CA MET A 134 3.06 -10.93 9.24
C MET A 134 4.35 -10.12 9.43
N LEU A 135 4.32 -9.13 10.33
CA LEU A 135 5.49 -8.38 10.72
C LEU A 135 6.17 -9.10 11.88
N GLY A 136 7.29 -9.73 11.60
CA GLY A 136 8.07 -10.45 12.60
C GLY A 136 8.78 -9.52 13.59
N GLU A 137 9.13 -10.03 14.77
CA GLU A 137 9.89 -9.29 15.78
C GLU A 137 11.26 -8.80 15.27
N ASN A 138 11.82 -9.46 14.25
CA ASN A 138 13.03 -9.03 13.55
C ASN A 138 12.80 -7.85 12.58
N GLY A 139 11.58 -7.31 12.54
CA GLY A 139 11.19 -6.19 11.68
C GLY A 139 10.97 -6.55 10.20
N ARG A 140 11.12 -7.81 9.79
CA ARG A 140 10.88 -8.29 8.43
C ARG A 140 9.41 -8.64 8.24
N LEU A 141 8.92 -8.39 7.03
CA LEU A 141 7.58 -8.79 6.61
C LEU A 141 7.62 -10.20 6.00
N TYR A 142 6.67 -11.03 6.43
CA TYR A 142 6.49 -12.40 5.94
C TYR A 142 5.16 -12.54 5.23
N LEU A 143 5.17 -13.17 4.06
CA LEU A 143 3.97 -13.56 3.33
C LEU A 143 3.54 -14.94 3.85
N ILE A 144 2.43 -14.97 4.57
CA ILE A 144 1.86 -16.21 5.13
C ILE A 144 0.65 -16.64 4.30
N ASP A 145 0.27 -17.89 4.37
CA ASP A 145 -0.91 -18.47 3.73
C ASP A 145 -0.89 -18.48 2.18
N LEU A 146 -0.20 -19.49 1.63
CA LEU A 146 -0.15 -19.75 0.19
C LEU A 146 -1.30 -20.66 -0.32
N GLY A 147 -2.34 -20.89 0.51
CA GLY A 147 -3.46 -21.78 0.16
C GLY A 147 -4.30 -21.36 -1.05
N GLY A 148 -4.28 -20.06 -1.37
CA GLY A 148 -4.92 -19.51 -2.57
C GLY A 148 -4.03 -19.41 -3.80
N ALA A 149 -2.72 -19.67 -3.65
CA ALA A 149 -1.76 -19.52 -4.73
C ALA A 149 -1.96 -20.57 -5.82
N VAL A 150 -1.78 -20.15 -7.07
CA VAL A 150 -1.96 -21.00 -8.26
C VAL A 150 -0.67 -21.08 -9.07
N ASN A 151 -0.44 -22.27 -9.64
CA ASN A 151 0.64 -22.50 -10.57
C ASN A 151 0.17 -22.12 -11.99
N GLY A 152 0.92 -21.29 -12.70
CA GLY A 152 0.54 -20.69 -13.97
C GLY A 152 0.23 -21.66 -15.14
N TYR A 153 0.47 -22.97 -14.98
CA TYR A 153 0.07 -23.97 -15.96
C TYR A 153 -1.29 -24.63 -15.67
N ARG A 154 -1.85 -24.46 -14.47
CA ARG A 154 -3.15 -25.00 -14.10
C ARG A 154 -4.20 -23.90 -14.09
N TYR A 155 -4.73 -23.59 -15.27
CA TYR A 155 -6.00 -22.90 -15.45
C TYR A 155 -7.15 -23.85 -15.08
N GLU A 156 -7.20 -24.30 -13.84
CA GLU A 156 -8.44 -24.87 -13.34
C GLU A 156 -9.34 -23.72 -12.92
N GLN A 157 -10.55 -23.67 -13.49
CA GLN A 157 -11.66 -22.80 -13.10
C GLN A 157 -11.96 -23.02 -11.60
N ARG A 158 -11.12 -22.50 -10.72
CA ARG A 158 -11.44 -22.41 -9.30
C ARG A 158 -12.32 -21.20 -9.15
N MET A 159 -13.60 -21.45 -8.86
CA MET A 159 -14.56 -20.42 -8.51
C MET A 159 -13.95 -19.47 -7.49
N CYS A 160 -13.96 -18.18 -7.85
CA CYS A 160 -13.80 -17.00 -7.01
C CYS A 160 -12.96 -17.20 -5.73
N MET A 161 -11.64 -17.22 -5.85
CA MET A 161 -10.74 -17.28 -4.70
C MET A 161 -10.09 -15.92 -4.48
N GLY A 162 -10.77 -15.06 -3.76
CA GLY A 162 -10.21 -13.77 -3.33
C GLY A 162 -11.04 -13.20 -2.19
N THR A 163 -10.39 -12.45 -1.33
CA THR A 163 -11.06 -11.79 -0.20
C THR A 163 -11.82 -10.56 -0.69
N ALA A 164 -13.10 -10.44 -0.32
CA ALA A 164 -13.92 -9.27 -0.66
C ALA A 164 -13.20 -7.96 -0.27
N GLY A 165 -13.22 -6.98 -1.17
CA GLY A 165 -12.52 -5.70 -1.03
C GLY A 165 -11.04 -5.71 -1.47
N PHE A 166 -10.41 -6.88 -1.61
CA PHE A 166 -9.04 -7.04 -2.12
C PHE A 166 -9.00 -7.73 -3.48
N ALA A 167 -9.93 -8.64 -3.76
CA ALA A 167 -9.97 -9.42 -4.98
C ALA A 167 -10.03 -8.54 -6.23
N ALA A 168 -9.21 -8.87 -7.23
CA ALA A 168 -9.22 -8.21 -8.52
C ALA A 168 -10.50 -8.58 -9.32
N PRO A 169 -11.03 -7.67 -10.16
CA PRO A 169 -12.25 -7.94 -10.94
C PRO A 169 -12.19 -9.23 -11.73
N GLU A 170 -11.06 -9.53 -12.37
CA GLU A 170 -10.88 -10.74 -13.17
C GLU A 170 -10.88 -12.04 -12.35
N GLN A 171 -10.66 -11.97 -11.03
CA GLN A 171 -10.77 -13.17 -10.17
C GLN A 171 -12.20 -13.69 -10.07
N TYR A 172 -13.19 -12.80 -10.16
CA TYR A 172 -14.60 -13.19 -10.22
C TYR A 172 -14.94 -13.92 -11.52
N GLU A 173 -14.08 -13.83 -12.54
CA GLU A 173 -14.14 -14.60 -13.79
C GLU A 173 -13.26 -15.86 -13.74
N GLY A 174 -12.66 -16.17 -12.59
CA GLY A 174 -11.76 -17.31 -12.42
C GLY A 174 -10.34 -17.11 -12.98
N LYS A 175 -9.96 -15.87 -13.34
CA LYS A 175 -8.65 -15.56 -13.91
C LYS A 175 -7.70 -15.06 -12.82
N ILE A 176 -6.53 -15.72 -12.68
CA ILE A 176 -5.46 -15.30 -11.77
C ILE A 176 -4.13 -15.25 -12.53
N ASN A 177 -3.45 -14.12 -12.47
CA ASN A 177 -2.17 -13.86 -13.14
C ASN A 177 -1.36 -12.78 -12.43
N ALA A 178 -0.22 -12.36 -12.98
CA ALA A 178 0.63 -11.32 -12.40
C ALA A 178 -0.10 -9.98 -12.20
N ALA A 179 -1.03 -9.61 -13.10
CA ALA A 179 -1.79 -8.38 -12.96
C ALA A 179 -2.81 -8.45 -11.80
N THR A 180 -3.30 -9.65 -11.49
CA THR A 180 -4.14 -9.92 -10.31
C THR A 180 -3.37 -9.63 -9.02
N ASP A 181 -2.15 -10.15 -8.91
CA ASP A 181 -1.28 -9.89 -7.75
C ASP A 181 -0.90 -8.41 -7.62
N ILE A 182 -0.72 -7.71 -8.74
CA ILE A 182 -0.49 -6.27 -8.75
C ILE A 182 -1.71 -5.50 -8.22
N TYR A 183 -2.92 -5.96 -8.53
CA TYR A 183 -4.15 -5.34 -8.01
C TYR A 183 -4.28 -5.55 -6.49
N THR A 184 -4.15 -6.79 -6.02
CA THR A 184 -4.24 -7.11 -4.59
C THR A 184 -3.14 -6.41 -3.79
N PHE A 185 -1.94 -6.27 -4.37
CA PHE A 185 -0.85 -5.45 -3.84
C PHE A 185 -1.25 -3.98 -3.70
N GLY A 186 -1.83 -3.39 -4.74
CA GLY A 186 -2.33 -2.01 -4.71
C GLY A 186 -3.38 -1.81 -3.63
N LYS A 187 -4.37 -2.71 -3.54
CA LYS A 187 -5.44 -2.67 -2.53
C LYS A 187 -4.89 -2.81 -1.11
N THR A 188 -3.92 -3.68 -0.91
CA THR A 188 -3.27 -3.86 0.39
C THR A 188 -2.54 -2.58 0.82
N LEU A 189 -1.72 -2.00 -0.05
CA LEU A 189 -1.08 -0.73 0.25
C LEU A 189 -2.11 0.40 0.45
N ALA A 190 -3.18 0.46 -0.32
CA ALA A 190 -4.24 1.46 -0.14
C ALA A 190 -4.88 1.38 1.25
N VAL A 191 -5.12 0.17 1.78
CA VAL A 191 -5.68 -0.02 3.12
C VAL A 191 -4.69 0.42 4.21
N LEU A 192 -3.42 0.03 4.11
CA LEU A 192 -2.38 0.47 5.04
C LEU A 192 -2.25 2.00 5.05
N TYR A 193 -2.47 2.59 3.94
CA TYR A 193 -2.34 3.98 3.64
C TYR A 193 -3.54 4.80 4.12
N LYS A 194 -4.79 4.30 4.00
CA LYS A 194 -6.00 4.97 4.50
C LYS A 194 -5.98 5.18 6.02
N LYS A 195 -5.20 4.39 6.75
CA LYS A 195 -5.01 4.47 8.21
C LYS A 195 -3.65 5.07 8.59
N ALA A 196 -2.93 5.72 7.68
CA ALA A 196 -1.69 6.41 8.01
C ALA A 196 -1.97 7.74 8.72
N ASP A 197 -1.06 8.16 9.61
CA ASP A 197 -1.18 9.34 10.50
C ASP A 197 -1.37 10.69 9.78
N PHE A 198 -1.38 10.72 8.47
CA PHE A 198 -1.57 11.94 7.69
C PHE A 198 -2.09 11.63 6.27
N PRO A 199 -2.87 12.56 5.69
CA PRO A 199 -3.39 12.38 4.34
C PRO A 199 -2.28 12.10 3.32
N LEU A 200 -2.42 10.99 2.67
CA LEU A 200 -1.46 10.41 1.75
C LEU A 200 -1.14 11.27 0.57
N PHE A 201 -2.15 11.84 0.03
CA PHE A 201 -2.14 12.63 -1.17
C PHE A 201 -1.07 13.72 -1.14
N ILE A 202 -0.86 14.36 0.04
CA ILE A 202 0.05 15.49 0.17
C ILE A 202 1.49 15.05 0.43
N ARG A 203 1.70 13.92 1.13
CA ARG A 203 3.05 13.50 1.53
C ARG A 203 3.82 12.73 0.48
N ASN A 204 3.16 12.00 -0.40
CA ASN A 204 3.86 11.24 -1.44
C ASN A 204 3.00 10.96 -2.67
N VAL A 205 2.81 11.97 -3.50
CA VAL A 205 2.06 11.89 -4.76
C VAL A 205 2.55 10.72 -5.63
N SER A 206 3.86 10.45 -5.65
CA SER A 206 4.41 9.35 -6.44
C SER A 206 3.97 7.97 -5.94
N LEU A 207 3.82 7.79 -4.61
CA LEU A 207 3.32 6.53 -4.05
C LEU A 207 1.81 6.40 -4.30
N PHE A 208 1.06 7.47 -4.14
CA PHE A 208 -0.37 7.50 -4.46
C PHE A 208 -0.61 6.99 -5.90
N TRP A 209 0.05 7.59 -6.88
CA TRP A 209 -0.12 7.21 -8.29
C TRP A 209 0.35 5.78 -8.58
N LEU A 210 1.38 5.31 -7.88
CA LEU A 210 1.78 3.92 -7.99
C LEU A 210 0.65 2.99 -7.51
N VAL A 211 0.11 3.24 -6.31
CA VAL A 211 -0.98 2.45 -5.72
C VAL A 211 -2.24 2.53 -6.59
N PHE A 212 -2.62 3.73 -7.00
CA PHE A 212 -3.77 3.96 -7.87
C PHE A 212 -3.68 3.14 -9.16
N ARG A 213 -2.53 3.21 -9.87
CA ARG A 213 -2.33 2.43 -11.10
C ARG A 213 -2.36 0.93 -10.87
N CYS A 214 -1.88 0.44 -9.72
CA CYS A 214 -2.03 -0.96 -9.36
C CYS A 214 -3.51 -1.36 -9.24
N CYS A 215 -4.37 -0.47 -8.72
CA CYS A 215 -5.79 -0.72 -8.45
C CYS A 215 -6.72 -0.52 -9.66
N MET A 216 -6.20 -0.28 -10.87
CA MET A 216 -7.04 -0.10 -12.06
C MET A 216 -7.92 -1.33 -12.30
N LYS A 217 -9.21 -1.10 -12.69
CA LYS A 217 -10.16 -2.18 -12.95
C LYS A 217 -9.69 -3.10 -14.07
N LYS A 218 -9.25 -2.52 -15.20
CA LYS A 218 -8.75 -3.26 -16.36
C LYS A 218 -7.30 -3.71 -16.14
N PRO A 219 -6.96 -5.00 -16.23
CA PRO A 219 -5.60 -5.52 -16.02
C PRO A 219 -4.53 -4.88 -16.93
N GLU A 220 -4.91 -4.52 -18.17
CA GLU A 220 -4.01 -3.92 -19.17
C GLU A 220 -3.52 -2.52 -18.75
N MET A 221 -4.31 -1.83 -17.93
CA MET A 221 -3.99 -0.49 -17.44
C MET A 221 -3.07 -0.49 -16.22
N ARG A 222 -2.90 -1.65 -15.58
CA ARG A 222 -2.00 -1.82 -14.44
C ARG A 222 -0.54 -1.88 -14.93
N TYR A 223 0.39 -1.96 -13.99
CA TYR A 223 1.74 -2.38 -14.32
C TYR A 223 1.71 -3.83 -14.80
N GLN A 224 2.52 -4.18 -15.81
CA GLN A 224 2.48 -5.49 -16.44
C GLN A 224 3.34 -6.54 -15.72
N ASN A 225 4.22 -6.12 -14.84
CA ASN A 225 4.99 -7.01 -13.98
C ASN A 225 5.41 -6.32 -12.68
N MET A 226 5.69 -7.12 -11.66
CA MET A 226 6.04 -6.63 -10.32
C MET A 226 7.43 -5.98 -10.29
N GLN A 227 8.34 -6.32 -11.20
CA GLN A 227 9.67 -5.68 -11.31
C GLN A 227 9.56 -4.19 -11.62
N ILE A 228 8.57 -3.78 -12.43
CA ILE A 228 8.30 -2.37 -12.70
C ILE A 228 7.84 -1.65 -11.43
N VAL A 229 6.94 -2.27 -10.68
CA VAL A 229 6.44 -1.73 -9.40
C VAL A 229 7.60 -1.57 -8.40
N GLN A 230 8.41 -2.61 -8.23
CA GLN A 230 9.59 -2.61 -7.36
C GLN A 230 10.57 -1.48 -7.72
N LYS A 231 10.92 -1.34 -9.01
CA LYS A 231 11.81 -0.26 -9.48
C LYS A 231 11.25 1.13 -9.16
N LYS A 232 9.93 1.31 -9.27
CA LYS A 232 9.28 2.59 -8.94
C LYS A 232 9.32 2.86 -7.44
N LEU A 233 9.03 1.86 -6.60
CA LEU A 233 9.14 2.00 -5.13
C LEU A 233 10.57 2.36 -4.71
N CYS A 234 11.59 1.70 -5.26
CA CYS A 234 13.00 2.05 -5.03
C CYS A 234 13.31 3.51 -5.37
N ARG A 235 12.77 4.03 -6.49
CA ARG A 235 12.94 5.43 -6.88
C ARG A 235 12.26 6.38 -5.89
N ILE A 236 11.05 6.03 -5.43
CA ILE A 236 10.30 6.82 -4.45
C ILE A 236 11.09 6.88 -3.14
N GLN A 237 11.60 5.76 -2.65
CA GLN A 237 12.41 5.69 -1.42
C GLN A 237 13.68 6.53 -1.52
N LYS A 238 14.43 6.42 -2.64
CA LYS A 238 15.65 7.21 -2.86
C LYS A 238 15.39 8.71 -2.85
N ARG A 239 14.30 9.16 -3.50
CA ARG A 239 13.92 10.57 -3.52
C ARG A 239 13.58 11.10 -2.11
N GLN A 240 12.93 10.31 -1.29
CA GLN A 240 12.65 10.69 0.11
C GLN A 240 13.94 10.81 0.94
N GLY A 241 14.90 9.90 0.76
CA GLY A 241 16.21 9.97 1.42
C GLY A 241 16.99 11.24 1.02
N GLN A 242 17.00 11.57 -0.27
CA GLN A 242 17.67 12.77 -0.77
C GLN A 242 17.01 14.07 -0.28
N SER A 243 15.67 14.10 -0.20
CA SER A 243 14.94 15.24 0.35
C SER A 243 15.26 15.47 1.83
N LYS A 244 15.36 14.40 2.64
CA LYS A 244 15.75 14.49 4.06
C LYS A 244 17.18 15.02 4.22
N ILE A 245 18.13 14.55 3.40
CA ILE A 245 19.53 15.01 3.43
C ILE A 245 19.61 16.47 2.99
N LYS A 246 18.91 16.87 1.92
CA LYS A 246 18.83 18.27 1.50
C LYS A 246 18.25 19.17 2.59
N ASN A 247 17.15 18.76 3.22
CA ASN A 247 16.54 19.53 4.30
C ASN A 247 17.46 19.60 5.53
N MET A 248 18.21 18.54 5.84
CA MET A 248 19.18 18.52 6.94
C MET A 248 20.39 19.40 6.64
N LEU A 249 20.90 19.40 5.41
CA LEU A 249 21.98 20.30 4.97
C LEU A 249 21.53 21.76 4.90
N VAL A 250 20.29 22.03 4.49
CA VAL A 250 19.69 23.36 4.52
C VAL A 250 19.50 23.84 5.96
N LEU A 251 19.08 22.96 6.89
CA LEU A 251 18.96 23.30 8.32
C LEU A 251 20.32 23.51 8.98
N SER A 252 21.37 22.75 8.63
CA SER A 252 22.72 22.94 9.20
C SER A 252 23.47 24.15 8.61
N GLY A 253 23.21 24.47 7.33
CA GLY A 253 23.72 25.70 6.70
C GLY A 253 22.93 26.95 7.05
N SER A 254 21.68 26.81 7.43
CA SER A 254 20.78 27.94 7.73
C SER A 254 20.92 28.47 9.13
N SER A 255 21.53 27.77 10.09
CA SER A 255 21.72 28.31 11.44
C SER A 255 22.58 29.58 11.45
N ILE A 256 23.52 29.71 10.53
CA ILE A 256 24.38 30.94 10.38
C ILE A 256 23.62 32.01 9.58
N VAL A 257 22.84 31.63 8.58
CA VAL A 257 22.03 32.56 7.78
C VAL A 257 20.78 33.00 8.54
N PHE A 258 20.16 32.14 9.36
CA PHE A 258 19.01 32.50 10.20
C PHE A 258 19.37 33.45 11.33
N SER A 259 20.56 33.34 11.93
CA SER A 259 20.99 34.35 12.91
C SER A 259 21.22 35.72 12.27
N ALA A 260 21.73 35.79 11.05
CA ALA A 260 21.90 37.05 10.31
C ALA A 260 20.54 37.61 9.83
N ILE A 261 19.62 36.74 9.37
CA ILE A 261 18.27 37.13 8.94
C ILE A 261 17.39 37.49 10.15
N ALA A 262 17.50 36.80 11.29
CA ALA A 262 16.78 37.15 12.50
C ALA A 262 17.19 38.54 13.03
N ILE A 263 18.47 38.89 12.93
CA ILE A 263 18.97 40.25 13.27
C ILE A 263 18.45 41.30 12.29
N PHE A 264 18.37 40.96 10.99
CA PHE A 264 17.80 41.82 9.95
C PHE A 264 16.28 41.98 10.09
N LEU A 265 15.54 40.90 10.43
CA LEU A 265 14.09 40.92 10.64
C LEU A 265 13.69 41.60 11.96
N LEU A 266 14.51 41.52 13.01
CA LEU A 266 14.32 42.31 14.23
C LEU A 266 14.49 43.81 13.94
N PHE A 267 15.29 44.19 12.97
CA PHE A 267 15.46 45.57 12.54
C PHE A 267 14.35 46.06 11.61
N SER A 268 13.75 45.11 10.79
CA SER A 268 12.66 45.44 9.87
C SER A 268 11.27 45.34 10.50
N SER A 269 11.10 44.59 11.61
CA SER A 269 9.80 44.48 12.33
C SER A 269 9.40 45.76 13.06
N LEU A 270 10.35 46.73 13.17
CA LEU A 270 10.10 48.09 13.67
C LEU A 270 9.43 48.99 12.61
N VAL A 271 9.32 48.60 11.34
CA VAL A 271 8.93 49.49 10.25
C VAL A 271 7.68 49.08 9.50
N SER A 272 7.22 47.82 9.53
CA SER A 272 5.96 47.49 8.82
C SER A 272 5.34 46.15 9.24
N GLY A 273 4.06 46.19 9.61
CA GLY A 273 3.23 45.01 9.86
C GLY A 273 2.86 44.32 8.56
N PHE A 274 3.71 43.45 8.07
CA PHE A 274 3.39 42.55 6.97
C PHE A 274 3.10 41.15 7.47
N LYS A 275 1.87 40.64 7.19
CA LYS A 275 1.51 39.23 7.29
C LYS A 275 2.37 38.47 6.29
N THR A 276 3.28 37.63 6.74
CA THR A 276 4.03 36.72 5.85
C THR A 276 3.08 35.63 5.37
N PHE A 277 2.81 35.61 4.06
CA PHE A 277 2.03 34.57 3.40
C PHE A 277 2.78 33.23 3.43
N ASN A 278 2.23 32.23 4.10
CA ASN A 278 2.79 30.87 4.17
C ASN A 278 1.98 29.94 3.27
N PHE A 279 2.44 29.75 2.04
CA PHE A 279 1.79 28.92 1.03
C PHE A 279 1.49 27.48 1.53
N GLN A 280 2.40 26.87 2.30
CA GLN A 280 2.23 25.51 2.81
C GLN A 280 1.11 25.40 3.86
N GLU A 281 0.98 26.41 4.70
CA GLU A 281 -0.05 26.48 5.74
C GLU A 281 -1.44 26.66 5.13
N GLU A 282 -1.56 27.56 4.16
CA GLU A 282 -2.81 27.77 3.43
C GLU A 282 -3.22 26.55 2.57
N LEU A 283 -2.25 25.90 1.92
CA LEU A 283 -2.51 24.68 1.16
C LEU A 283 -2.97 23.53 2.08
N THR A 284 -2.38 23.41 3.27
CA THR A 284 -2.80 22.45 4.29
C THR A 284 -4.23 22.72 4.73
N ALA A 285 -4.58 23.99 4.99
CA ALA A 285 -5.93 24.36 5.38
C ALA A 285 -7.00 24.01 4.32
N VAL A 286 -6.66 24.07 3.05
CA VAL A 286 -7.58 23.63 1.98
C VAL A 286 -7.74 22.11 1.98
N THR A 287 -6.65 21.38 2.17
CA THR A 287 -6.72 19.91 2.16
C THR A 287 -7.42 19.37 3.40
N ASP A 288 -7.32 20.04 4.54
CA ASP A 288 -8.04 19.66 5.77
C ASP A 288 -9.56 19.69 5.59
N LEU A 289 -10.09 20.50 4.65
CA LEU A 289 -11.52 20.53 4.33
C LEU A 289 -12.04 19.15 3.88
N TYR A 290 -11.25 18.41 3.10
CA TYR A 290 -11.64 17.07 2.60
C TYR A 290 -11.55 15.97 3.65
N TYR A 291 -10.99 16.28 4.84
CA TYR A 291 -10.88 15.34 5.97
C TYR A 291 -11.87 15.58 7.09
N GLN A 292 -12.70 16.61 6.96
CA GLN A 292 -13.81 16.82 7.90
C GLN A 292 -14.78 15.63 7.82
N GLU A 293 -15.36 15.26 8.95
CA GLU A 293 -16.35 14.17 9.02
C GLU A 293 -17.55 14.43 8.09
N GLU A 294 -17.89 15.68 7.90
CA GLU A 294 -18.95 16.16 6.99
C GLU A 294 -18.65 15.83 5.52
N PHE A 295 -17.37 15.86 5.08
CA PHE A 295 -17.02 15.44 3.73
C PHE A 295 -16.96 13.91 3.59
N GLN A 296 -16.46 13.22 4.61
CA GLN A 296 -16.26 11.76 4.55
C GLN A 296 -17.55 10.96 4.70
N ASN A 297 -18.50 11.47 5.51
CA ASN A 297 -19.72 10.78 5.90
C ASN A 297 -21.00 11.61 5.66
N GLY A 298 -20.87 12.83 5.12
CA GLY A 298 -21.97 13.76 4.88
C GLY A 298 -22.78 13.41 3.62
N SER A 299 -23.90 14.14 3.45
CA SER A 299 -24.72 14.07 2.23
C SER A 299 -23.97 14.67 1.03
N GLU A 300 -24.40 14.33 -0.20
CA GLU A 300 -23.88 14.96 -1.43
C GLU A 300 -23.92 16.50 -1.40
N THR A 301 -24.94 17.06 -0.72
CA THR A 301 -25.10 18.51 -0.54
C THR A 301 -24.01 19.10 0.38
N ASP A 302 -23.58 18.39 1.40
CA ASP A 302 -22.54 18.84 2.34
C ASP A 302 -21.15 18.70 1.68
N GLN A 303 -20.92 17.63 0.96
CA GLN A 303 -19.71 17.43 0.14
C GLN A 303 -19.58 18.54 -0.92
N GLY A 304 -20.67 18.90 -1.61
CA GLY A 304 -20.70 19.97 -2.58
C GLY A 304 -20.29 21.33 -2.00
N LYS A 305 -20.78 21.69 -0.82
CA LYS A 305 -20.38 22.94 -0.12
C LYS A 305 -18.90 22.98 0.22
N ILE A 306 -18.34 21.85 0.67
CA ILE A 306 -16.92 21.74 1.02
C ILE A 306 -16.06 21.88 -0.25
N CYS A 307 -16.46 21.26 -1.36
CA CYS A 307 -15.81 21.40 -2.64
C CYS A 307 -15.82 22.85 -3.14
N GLU A 308 -16.92 23.56 -2.96
CA GLU A 308 -17.04 24.98 -3.32
C GLU A 308 -16.10 25.87 -2.48
N GLN A 309 -16.03 25.64 -1.17
CA GLN A 309 -15.08 26.33 -0.30
C GLN A 309 -13.63 26.07 -0.68
N ALA A 310 -13.28 24.83 -1.01
CA ALA A 310 -11.96 24.45 -1.48
C ALA A 310 -11.60 25.14 -2.80
N ASP A 311 -12.54 25.22 -3.76
CA ASP A 311 -12.35 25.89 -5.05
C ASP A 311 -12.02 27.38 -4.86
N ILE A 312 -12.79 28.08 -4.02
CA ILE A 312 -12.56 29.51 -3.73
C ILE A 312 -11.15 29.73 -3.17
N ARG A 313 -10.74 28.96 -2.16
CA ARG A 313 -9.42 29.08 -1.54
C ARG A 313 -8.27 28.73 -2.49
N LEU A 314 -8.42 27.69 -3.30
CA LEU A 314 -7.42 27.29 -4.30
C LEU A 314 -7.23 28.37 -5.37
N ARG A 315 -8.31 29.05 -5.80
CA ARG A 315 -8.22 30.18 -6.75
C ARG A 315 -7.56 31.41 -6.14
N GLU A 316 -7.75 31.67 -4.85
CA GLU A 316 -7.04 32.72 -4.14
C GLU A 316 -5.55 32.42 -4.06
N LEU A 317 -5.17 31.20 -3.64
CA LEU A 317 -3.79 30.73 -3.62
C LEU A 317 -3.13 30.81 -5.01
N GLN A 318 -3.87 30.55 -6.08
CA GLN A 318 -3.38 30.64 -7.46
C GLN A 318 -2.97 32.06 -7.85
N LYS A 319 -3.65 33.08 -7.32
CA LYS A 319 -3.33 34.48 -7.60
C LYS A 319 -2.04 34.93 -6.91
N GLU A 320 -1.77 34.39 -5.72
CA GLU A 320 -0.63 34.77 -4.88
C GLU A 320 0.62 33.93 -5.13
N CYS A 321 0.46 32.83 -5.86
CA CYS A 321 1.51 31.87 -6.11
C CYS A 321 2.52 32.33 -7.16
N GLY A 322 3.81 32.41 -6.79
CA GLY A 322 4.90 32.84 -7.68
C GLY A 322 5.71 31.72 -8.32
N LYS A 323 5.72 30.51 -7.73
CA LYS A 323 6.57 29.40 -8.17
C LYS A 323 5.82 28.42 -9.07
N LYS A 324 6.47 27.95 -10.14
CA LYS A 324 5.88 26.97 -11.07
C LYS A 324 5.42 25.69 -10.37
N GLU A 325 6.18 25.17 -9.40
CA GLU A 325 5.84 23.97 -8.67
C GLU A 325 4.61 24.12 -7.77
N GLU A 326 4.45 25.30 -7.16
CA GLU A 326 3.28 25.65 -6.36
C GLU A 326 2.02 25.78 -7.23
N ARG A 327 2.12 26.46 -8.36
CA ARG A 327 1.02 26.58 -9.36
C ARG A 327 0.56 25.21 -9.85
N ARG A 328 1.48 24.31 -10.13
CA ARG A 328 1.17 22.93 -10.53
C ARG A 328 0.36 22.18 -9.46
N LYS A 329 0.76 22.30 -8.17
CA LYS A 329 0.02 21.67 -7.07
C LYS A 329 -1.41 22.21 -6.95
N ILE A 330 -1.59 23.50 -7.11
CA ILE A 330 -2.92 24.12 -7.10
C ILE A 330 -3.77 23.59 -8.25
N LEU A 331 -3.25 23.57 -9.48
CA LEU A 331 -3.96 23.06 -10.64
C LEU A 331 -4.35 21.59 -10.49
N GLN A 332 -3.49 20.78 -9.90
CA GLN A 332 -3.78 19.38 -9.59
C GLN A 332 -4.95 19.25 -8.59
N LEU A 333 -4.98 20.08 -7.54
CA LEU A 333 -6.06 20.08 -6.56
C LEU A 333 -7.36 20.62 -7.14
N LEU A 334 -7.31 21.63 -8.02
CA LEU A 334 -8.48 22.13 -8.74
C LEU A 334 -9.08 21.09 -9.68
N ALA A 335 -8.23 20.32 -10.37
CA ALA A 335 -8.68 19.22 -11.21
C ALA A 335 -9.41 18.14 -10.40
N VAL A 336 -8.81 17.68 -9.29
CA VAL A 336 -9.40 16.68 -8.39
C VAL A 336 -10.69 17.20 -7.77
N ASN A 337 -10.72 18.47 -7.34
CA ASN A 337 -11.93 19.07 -6.78
C ASN A 337 -13.07 19.13 -7.80
N SER A 338 -12.74 19.42 -9.05
CA SER A 338 -13.71 19.40 -10.15
C SER A 338 -14.23 17.99 -10.46
N GLU A 339 -13.39 16.94 -10.30
CA GLU A 339 -13.83 15.55 -10.41
C GLU A 339 -14.82 15.17 -9.28
N TYR A 340 -14.59 15.63 -8.05
CA TYR A 340 -15.54 15.42 -6.94
C TYR A 340 -16.90 16.10 -7.17
N GLN A 341 -16.88 17.22 -7.89
CA GLN A 341 -18.10 17.95 -8.29
C GLN A 341 -18.73 17.39 -9.58
N GLU A 342 -18.21 16.28 -10.12
CA GLU A 342 -18.61 15.71 -11.42
C GLU A 342 -18.48 16.69 -12.60
N ASN A 343 -17.73 17.78 -12.42
CA ASN A 343 -17.46 18.78 -13.44
C ASN A 343 -16.23 18.39 -14.26
N TYR A 344 -16.41 17.42 -15.13
CA TYR A 344 -15.34 16.82 -15.92
C TYR A 344 -14.72 17.76 -16.96
N GLU A 345 -15.47 18.77 -17.42
CA GLU A 345 -14.95 19.79 -18.33
C GLU A 345 -13.89 20.65 -17.65
N ASN A 346 -14.18 21.15 -16.46
CA ASN A 346 -13.21 21.91 -15.66
C ASN A 346 -12.04 21.05 -15.20
N ALA A 347 -12.27 19.79 -14.80
CA ALA A 347 -11.20 18.88 -14.45
C ALA A 347 -10.22 18.69 -15.61
N GLY A 348 -10.72 18.44 -16.82
CA GLY A 348 -9.92 18.35 -18.05
C GLY A 348 -9.10 19.60 -18.31
N PHE A 349 -9.73 20.77 -18.22
CA PHE A 349 -9.06 22.05 -18.37
C PHE A 349 -7.89 22.24 -17.39
N TYR A 350 -8.07 21.93 -16.12
CA TYR A 350 -7.00 22.07 -15.14
C TYR A 350 -5.86 21.07 -15.34
N TYR A 351 -6.15 19.83 -15.77
CA TYR A 351 -5.12 18.88 -16.15
C TYR A 351 -4.32 19.35 -17.36
N GLU A 352 -4.97 19.92 -18.38
CA GLU A 352 -4.27 20.51 -19.53
C GLU A 352 -3.39 21.69 -19.13
N GLN A 353 -3.90 22.59 -18.29
CA GLN A 353 -3.10 23.72 -17.78
C GLN A 353 -1.90 23.23 -16.96
N MET A 354 -2.04 22.18 -16.18
CA MET A 354 -0.92 21.58 -15.42
C MET A 354 0.19 21.07 -16.35
N LEU A 355 -0.17 20.52 -17.52
CA LEU A 355 0.81 20.04 -18.51
C LEU A 355 1.63 21.16 -19.14
N LEU A 356 1.07 22.36 -19.29
CA LEU A 356 1.77 23.52 -19.87
C LEU A 356 2.93 24.03 -19.00
N TYR A 357 2.99 23.65 -17.71
CA TYR A 357 4.04 24.09 -16.80
C TYR A 357 5.31 23.23 -16.81
N GLU A 358 5.31 22.06 -17.50
CA GLU A 358 6.52 21.21 -17.61
C GLU A 358 6.53 20.38 -18.88
N GLU A 359 7.37 20.73 -19.85
CA GLU A 359 7.57 19.99 -21.11
C GLU A 359 8.12 18.56 -20.92
N THR A 360 8.67 18.22 -19.76
CA THR A 360 9.28 16.92 -19.43
C THR A 360 8.48 16.06 -18.45
N TYR A 361 7.30 16.50 -18.06
CA TYR A 361 6.52 15.83 -16.99
C TYR A 361 5.69 14.66 -17.50
N ARG A 362 6.34 13.52 -17.74
CA ARG A 362 5.66 12.26 -18.12
C ARG A 362 4.56 11.79 -17.14
N ALA A 363 4.59 12.21 -15.87
CA ALA A 363 3.56 11.88 -14.89
C ALA A 363 2.27 12.67 -15.13
N GLY A 364 2.34 13.96 -15.52
CA GLY A 364 1.16 14.77 -15.83
C GLY A 364 0.37 14.23 -17.02
N TYR A 365 1.05 13.73 -18.07
CA TYR A 365 0.38 13.04 -19.18
C TYR A 365 -0.31 11.75 -18.71
N GLY A 366 0.25 11.05 -17.72
CA GLY A 366 -0.39 9.89 -17.11
C GLY A 366 -1.66 10.26 -16.35
N GLU A 367 -1.66 11.36 -15.62
CA GLU A 367 -2.79 11.85 -14.84
C GLU A 367 -3.95 12.28 -15.76
N TYR A 368 -3.65 13.09 -16.75
CA TYR A 368 -4.63 13.52 -17.74
C TYR A 368 -5.17 12.35 -18.58
N GLY A 369 -4.30 11.43 -19.01
CA GLY A 369 -4.72 10.22 -19.71
C GLY A 369 -5.64 9.34 -18.87
N MET A 370 -5.40 9.24 -17.57
CA MET A 370 -6.25 8.49 -16.64
C MET A 370 -7.60 9.18 -16.41
N PHE A 371 -7.63 10.51 -16.37
CA PHE A 371 -8.86 11.28 -16.34
C PHE A 371 -9.69 11.05 -17.61
N LEU A 372 -9.10 11.17 -18.80
CA LEU A 372 -9.79 10.94 -20.08
C LEU A 372 -10.39 9.53 -20.19
N ILE A 373 -9.73 8.51 -19.63
CA ILE A 373 -10.26 7.15 -19.62
C ILE A 373 -11.46 6.99 -18.67
N ARG A 374 -11.56 7.80 -17.61
CA ARG A 374 -12.72 7.78 -16.70
C ARG A 374 -13.95 8.45 -17.26
N VAL A 375 -13.76 9.45 -18.08
CA VAL A 375 -14.82 10.31 -18.61
C VAL A 375 -15.30 9.86 -20.01
N GLY A 376 -14.45 9.20 -20.80
CA GLY A 376 -14.75 8.66 -22.13
C GLY A 376 -14.96 7.17 -22.12
#